data_e8281300820c3b601f4d3cee6a8983cd
#
_entry.id   e8281300820c3b601f4d3cee6a8983cd
#
_cell.length_a   1.000
_cell.length_b   1.000
_cell.length_c   1.000
_cell.angle_alpha   90.00
_cell.angle_beta   90.00
_cell.angle_gamma   90.00
#
_symmetry.space_group_name_H-M   'P 1'
#
loop_
_entity.id
_entity.type
_entity.pdbx_description
1 polymer ?
#
loop_
_entity_poly.entity_id
_entity_poly.type
_entity_poly.pdbx_seq_one_letter_code
_entity_poly.pdbx_strand_id
1 'polypeptide(L)'
;MIIALTPEETIHAEKASIHTLLEKGLDILHLRKYHFTDLQMARYVESIDPAYLEKLVLHSHPHLSTELGISRIHRNEWSRQHSPSNQMNATIICSTSVHDIAAFNKLDECWTYAFLSPIFPSISKKEYGRYNAQLNQLPNRVNFTVRLIALGGINQANCLLPLQEGADGIALYGALWQHPDPIQNFIACQQKLWKNFNTYHKDKH
;
A
#
# COMPACT_ATOMS: atom_id res chain seq x y z
N MET A 1 -1.85 -8.54 -5.57
CA MET A 1 -0.78 -7.55 -5.35
C MET A 1 -0.57 -7.35 -3.85
N ILE A 2 0.69 -7.26 -3.41
CA ILE A 2 1.06 -6.95 -2.02
C ILE A 2 1.87 -5.66 -2.00
N ILE A 3 1.41 -4.70 -1.22
CA ILE A 3 2.07 -3.40 -0.99
C ILE A 3 2.62 -3.37 0.44
N ALA A 4 3.78 -2.78 0.66
CA ALA A 4 4.28 -2.44 1.99
C ALA A 4 4.38 -0.92 2.16
N LEU A 5 4.14 -0.44 3.38
CA LEU A 5 4.41 0.96 3.76
C LEU A 5 5.56 0.96 4.78
N THR A 6 6.52 1.87 4.62
CA THR A 6 7.57 2.05 5.64
C THR A 6 7.00 2.71 6.91
N PRO A 7 7.60 2.48 8.09
CA PRO A 7 7.29 3.28 9.28
C PRO A 7 7.68 4.75 9.05
N GLU A 8 7.04 5.66 9.78
CA GLU A 8 7.40 7.08 9.74
C GLU A 8 8.78 7.31 10.32
N GLU A 9 9.02 6.73 11.49
CA GLU A 9 10.33 6.73 12.13
C GLU A 9 11.22 5.61 11.56
N THR A 10 12.52 5.86 11.51
CA THR A 10 13.47 4.82 11.13
C THR A 10 13.62 3.81 12.28
N ILE A 11 13.43 2.54 11.97
CA ILE A 11 13.57 1.45 12.92
C ILE A 11 14.84 0.65 12.63
N HIS A 12 15.29 -0.11 13.63
CA HIS A 12 16.44 -1.00 13.47
C HIS A 12 16.22 -2.01 12.32
N ALA A 13 17.24 -2.26 11.52
CA ALA A 13 17.24 -3.18 10.38
C ALA A 13 16.19 -2.90 9.28
N GLU A 14 15.52 -1.71 9.28
CA GLU A 14 14.53 -1.36 8.26
C GLU A 14 15.05 -1.52 6.84
N LYS A 15 16.24 -0.97 6.54
CA LYS A 15 16.83 -1.04 5.20
C LYS A 15 17.10 -2.47 4.75
N ALA A 16 17.65 -3.30 5.62
CA ALA A 16 17.90 -4.71 5.34
C ALA A 16 16.59 -5.47 5.08
N SER A 17 15.56 -5.19 5.88
CA SER A 17 14.22 -5.76 5.67
C SER A 17 13.62 -5.33 4.34
N ILE A 18 13.74 -4.05 3.96
CA ILE A 18 13.26 -3.53 2.67
C ILE A 18 13.92 -4.25 1.51
N HIS A 19 15.25 -4.40 1.51
CA HIS A 19 15.96 -5.13 0.47
C HIS A 19 15.44 -6.56 0.36
N THR A 20 15.35 -7.26 1.47
CA THR A 20 14.85 -8.64 1.48
C THR A 20 13.39 -8.73 0.99
N LEU A 21 12.50 -7.81 1.37
CA LEU A 21 11.11 -7.77 0.89
C LEU A 21 11.06 -7.61 -0.64
N LEU A 22 11.86 -6.70 -1.19
CA LEU A 22 11.94 -6.43 -2.63
C LEU A 22 12.51 -7.63 -3.40
N GLU A 23 13.57 -8.27 -2.90
CA GLU A 23 14.14 -9.50 -3.45
C GLU A 23 13.15 -10.67 -3.42
N LYS A 24 12.32 -10.77 -2.36
CA LYS A 24 11.29 -11.79 -2.23
C LYS A 24 10.03 -11.48 -3.05
N GLY A 25 10.04 -10.41 -3.84
CA GLY A 25 8.97 -10.11 -4.79
C GLY A 25 7.86 -9.23 -4.24
N LEU A 26 8.16 -8.33 -3.31
CA LEU A 26 7.23 -7.25 -2.96
C LEU A 26 6.88 -6.46 -4.23
N ASP A 27 5.58 -6.23 -4.46
CA ASP A 27 5.13 -5.54 -5.67
C ASP A 27 5.41 -4.05 -5.62
N ILE A 28 5.07 -3.38 -4.52
CA ILE A 28 5.20 -1.92 -4.35
C ILE A 28 5.59 -1.60 -2.91
N LEU A 29 6.49 -0.62 -2.74
CA LEU A 29 6.91 -0.07 -1.45
C LEU A 29 6.60 1.42 -1.36
N HIS A 30 5.74 1.82 -0.41
CA HIS A 30 5.48 3.22 -0.08
C HIS A 30 6.50 3.74 0.92
N LEU A 31 7.24 4.77 0.52
CA LEU A 31 8.19 5.48 1.37
C LEU A 31 7.46 6.55 2.19
N ARG A 32 7.09 6.22 3.42
CA ARG A 32 6.28 7.04 4.31
C ARG A 32 7.13 7.63 5.44
N LYS A 33 7.80 8.75 5.16
CA LYS A 33 8.78 9.41 6.03
C LYS A 33 8.45 10.90 6.19
N TYR A 34 7.31 11.21 6.82
CA TYR A 34 6.82 12.60 6.92
C TYR A 34 7.76 13.55 7.67
N HIS A 35 8.60 13.03 8.56
CA HIS A 35 9.54 13.84 9.36
C HIS A 35 10.91 13.99 8.70
N PHE A 36 11.15 13.38 7.56
CA PHE A 36 12.40 13.56 6.83
C PHE A 36 12.44 14.93 6.16
N THR A 37 13.63 15.52 6.09
CA THR A 37 13.92 16.59 5.15
C THR A 37 14.08 16.03 3.74
N ASP A 38 14.03 16.87 2.71
CA ASP A 38 14.23 16.46 1.32
C ASP A 38 15.58 15.72 1.15
N LEU A 39 16.65 16.25 1.75
CA LEU A 39 17.96 15.60 1.72
C LEU A 39 17.98 14.23 2.40
N GLN A 40 17.25 14.07 3.51
CA GLN A 40 17.13 12.77 4.17
C GLN A 40 16.34 11.78 3.32
N MET A 41 15.28 12.24 2.64
CA MET A 41 14.52 11.39 1.73
C MET A 41 15.37 10.98 0.53
N ALA A 42 16.13 11.90 -0.08
CA ALA A 42 17.04 11.58 -1.19
C ALA A 42 18.06 10.51 -0.79
N ARG A 43 18.76 10.69 0.33
CA ARG A 43 19.71 9.69 0.86
C ARG A 43 19.06 8.36 1.22
N TYR A 44 17.81 8.38 1.64
CA TYR A 44 17.07 7.15 1.93
C TYR A 44 16.76 6.38 0.65
N VAL A 45 16.32 7.05 -0.40
CA VAL A 45 16.09 6.46 -1.72
C VAL A 45 17.40 5.94 -2.33
N GLU A 46 18.48 6.71 -2.30
CA GLU A 46 19.82 6.30 -2.74
C GLU A 46 20.34 5.03 -2.05
N SER A 47 19.86 4.76 -0.84
CA SER A 47 20.23 3.53 -0.10
C SER A 47 19.47 2.28 -0.54
N ILE A 48 18.52 2.41 -1.45
CA ILE A 48 17.76 1.29 -2.04
C ILE A 48 18.36 0.99 -3.41
N ASP A 49 18.46 -0.31 -3.76
CA ASP A 49 19.00 -0.72 -5.05
C ASP A 49 18.19 -0.06 -6.21
N PRO A 50 18.86 0.64 -7.15
CA PRO A 50 18.22 1.29 -8.29
C PRO A 50 17.33 0.37 -9.14
N ALA A 51 17.60 -0.93 -9.18
CA ALA A 51 16.77 -1.92 -9.86
C ALA A 51 15.31 -1.96 -9.36
N TYR A 52 15.05 -1.41 -8.17
CA TYR A 52 13.72 -1.38 -7.55
C TYR A 52 13.03 -0.01 -7.60
N LEU A 53 13.61 1.01 -8.24
CA LEU A 53 13.04 2.37 -8.28
C LEU A 53 11.60 2.39 -8.80
N GLU A 54 11.28 1.58 -9.80
CA GLU A 54 9.92 1.47 -10.35
C GLU A 54 8.88 0.93 -9.35
N LYS A 55 9.32 0.25 -8.28
CA LYS A 55 8.47 -0.27 -7.21
C LYS A 55 8.26 0.73 -6.08
N LEU A 56 9.02 1.82 -6.04
CA LEU A 56 8.94 2.81 -4.98
C LEU A 56 7.83 3.83 -5.23
N VAL A 57 7.16 4.24 -4.17
CA VAL A 57 6.14 5.28 -4.16
C VAL A 57 6.51 6.34 -3.13
N LEU A 58 6.63 7.59 -3.53
CA LEU A 58 6.76 8.69 -2.59
C LEU A 58 5.40 8.94 -1.90
N HIS A 59 5.24 8.39 -0.70
CA HIS A 59 4.06 8.59 0.15
C HIS A 59 4.14 9.92 0.92
N SER A 60 5.35 10.39 1.17
CA SER A 60 5.69 11.76 1.57
C SER A 60 6.64 12.33 0.51
N HIS A 61 6.86 13.63 0.47
CA HIS A 61 7.77 14.33 -0.45
C HIS A 61 7.46 14.11 -1.96
N PRO A 62 6.21 14.18 -2.42
CA PRO A 62 5.86 13.91 -3.83
C PRO A 62 6.54 14.88 -4.80
N HIS A 63 6.97 16.07 -4.33
CA HIS A 63 7.68 17.06 -5.12
C HIS A 63 9.07 16.58 -5.58
N LEU A 64 9.68 15.62 -4.88
CA LEU A 64 10.97 15.04 -5.23
C LEU A 64 10.89 13.97 -6.34
N SER A 65 9.70 13.66 -6.85
CA SER A 65 9.50 12.55 -7.80
C SER A 65 10.39 12.64 -9.04
N THR A 66 10.50 13.81 -9.64
CA THR A 66 11.33 14.03 -10.83
C THR A 66 12.82 13.93 -10.51
N GLU A 67 13.26 14.56 -9.43
CA GLU A 67 14.67 14.57 -9.00
C GLU A 67 15.16 13.15 -8.66
N LEU A 68 14.33 12.37 -7.98
CA LEU A 68 14.67 11.00 -7.55
C LEU A 68 14.36 9.93 -8.61
N GLY A 69 13.83 10.30 -9.78
CA GLY A 69 13.45 9.34 -10.82
C GLY A 69 12.31 8.40 -10.44
N ILE A 70 11.50 8.74 -9.44
CA ILE A 70 10.38 7.94 -8.97
C ILE A 70 9.09 8.43 -9.61
N SER A 71 8.49 7.64 -10.49
CA SER A 71 7.27 7.98 -11.22
C SER A 71 5.98 7.73 -10.41
N ARG A 72 6.05 7.25 -9.18
CA ARG A 72 4.89 6.90 -8.37
C ARG A 72 4.80 7.79 -7.14
N ILE A 73 3.63 8.42 -6.95
CA ILE A 73 3.36 9.26 -5.77
C ILE A 73 2.06 8.83 -5.09
N HIS A 74 1.97 9.11 -3.81
CA HIS A 74 0.75 8.94 -3.04
C HIS A 74 0.22 10.30 -2.57
N ARG A 75 -1.07 10.52 -2.75
CA ARG A 75 -1.78 11.68 -2.19
C ARG A 75 -2.75 11.19 -1.13
N ASN A 76 -2.54 11.62 0.10
CA ASN A 76 -3.48 11.36 1.17
C ASN A 76 -4.85 12.03 0.88
N GLU A 77 -5.86 11.73 1.66
CA GLU A 77 -7.21 12.25 1.46
C GLU A 77 -7.25 13.78 1.45
N TRP A 78 -6.56 14.43 2.37
CA TRP A 78 -6.49 15.88 2.42
C TRP A 78 -5.90 16.48 1.12
N SER A 79 -4.76 15.97 0.67
CA SER A 79 -4.11 16.42 -0.57
C SER A 79 -4.97 16.17 -1.80
N ARG A 80 -5.71 15.03 -1.83
CA ARG A 80 -6.64 14.71 -2.91
C ARG A 80 -7.78 15.72 -2.99
N GLN A 81 -8.35 16.12 -1.85
CA GLN A 81 -9.46 17.06 -1.78
C GLN A 81 -9.06 18.51 -2.12
N HIS A 82 -7.79 18.90 -1.86
CA HIS A 82 -7.33 20.29 -2.02
C HIS A 82 -6.44 20.52 -3.25
N SER A 83 -6.10 19.48 -4.00
CA SER A 83 -5.28 19.59 -5.22
C SER A 83 -5.98 18.90 -6.38
N PRO A 84 -6.48 19.64 -7.38
CA PRO A 84 -7.21 19.08 -8.51
C PRO A 84 -6.41 18.01 -9.27
N SER A 85 -7.10 16.96 -9.73
CA SER A 85 -6.52 15.86 -10.50
C SER A 85 -5.95 16.26 -11.86
N ASN A 86 -6.48 17.32 -12.45
CA ASN A 86 -6.07 17.84 -13.77
C ASN A 86 -4.66 18.49 -13.82
N GLN A 87 -3.97 18.61 -12.68
CA GLN A 87 -2.57 19.04 -12.62
C GLN A 87 -1.58 17.88 -12.60
N MET A 88 -2.04 16.63 -12.77
CA MET A 88 -1.15 15.48 -12.77
C MET A 88 -0.45 15.35 -14.12
N ASN A 89 0.87 15.27 -14.10
CA ASN A 89 1.65 14.91 -15.28
C ASN A 89 1.28 13.47 -15.71
N ALA A 90 1.00 13.25 -16.98
CA ALA A 90 0.59 11.94 -17.53
C ALA A 90 1.62 10.82 -17.27
N THR A 91 2.87 11.16 -16.97
CA THR A 91 3.93 10.19 -16.65
C THR A 91 3.95 9.76 -15.18
N ILE A 92 3.19 10.42 -14.32
CA ILE A 92 3.14 10.13 -12.88
C ILE A 92 1.99 9.19 -12.56
N ILE A 93 2.30 8.08 -11.90
CA ILE A 93 1.34 7.10 -11.42
C ILE A 93 0.89 7.54 -10.02
N CYS A 94 -0.39 7.85 -9.88
CA CYS A 94 -0.94 8.37 -8.63
C CYS A 94 -1.79 7.34 -7.88
N SER A 95 -1.60 7.33 -6.57
CA SER A 95 -2.47 6.60 -5.63
C SER A 95 -3.02 7.53 -4.55
N THR A 96 -4.10 7.11 -3.89
CA THR A 96 -4.72 7.86 -2.79
C THR A 96 -5.21 6.96 -1.67
N SER A 97 -5.74 7.56 -0.61
CA SER A 97 -6.42 6.86 0.49
C SER A 97 -7.86 7.34 0.63
N VAL A 98 -8.72 6.42 1.02
CA VAL A 98 -10.11 6.66 1.41
C VAL A 98 -10.45 5.85 2.66
N HIS A 99 -11.48 6.26 3.39
CA HIS A 99 -11.86 5.66 4.67
C HIS A 99 -13.24 5.00 4.66
N ASP A 100 -13.95 5.06 3.54
CA ASP A 100 -15.20 4.36 3.32
C ASP A 100 -15.40 3.99 1.85
N ILE A 101 -16.25 3.01 1.60
CA ILE A 101 -16.49 2.47 0.25
C ILE A 101 -17.25 3.47 -0.63
N ALA A 102 -18.05 4.36 -0.06
CA ALA A 102 -18.78 5.38 -0.83
C ALA A 102 -17.83 6.43 -1.39
N ALA A 103 -16.81 6.84 -0.61
CA ALA A 103 -15.73 7.70 -1.09
C ALA A 103 -14.86 6.98 -2.15
N PHE A 104 -14.58 5.67 -1.98
CA PHE A 104 -13.89 4.88 -2.99
C PHE A 104 -14.65 4.85 -4.32
N ASN A 105 -15.96 4.60 -4.28
CA ASN A 105 -16.79 4.50 -5.46
C ASN A 105 -16.89 5.80 -6.28
N LYS A 106 -16.55 6.94 -5.68
CA LYS A 106 -16.53 8.27 -6.33
C LYS A 106 -15.18 8.67 -6.91
N LEU A 107 -14.14 7.84 -6.75
CA LEU A 107 -12.83 8.12 -7.32
C LEU A 107 -12.89 8.09 -8.84
N ASP A 108 -12.23 9.05 -9.48
CA ASP A 108 -12.07 9.10 -10.92
C ASP A 108 -10.88 8.25 -11.42
N GLU A 109 -10.78 8.06 -12.72
CA GLU A 109 -9.80 7.19 -13.37
C GLU A 109 -8.35 7.70 -13.30
N CYS A 110 -8.10 8.91 -12.82
CA CYS A 110 -6.73 9.41 -12.63
C CYS A 110 -5.97 8.65 -11.53
N TRP A 111 -6.70 7.95 -10.65
CA TRP A 111 -6.12 7.15 -9.59
C TRP A 111 -5.88 5.72 -10.08
N THR A 112 -4.62 5.28 -10.07
CA THR A 112 -4.27 3.90 -10.43
C THR A 112 -4.76 2.91 -9.39
N TYR A 113 -4.67 3.27 -8.11
CA TYR A 113 -5.24 2.53 -6.99
C TYR A 113 -5.50 3.43 -5.79
N ALA A 114 -6.34 2.96 -4.89
CA ALA A 114 -6.56 3.61 -3.62
C ALA A 114 -6.53 2.61 -2.46
N PHE A 115 -5.97 3.05 -1.34
CA PHE A 115 -6.10 2.34 -0.08
C PHE A 115 -7.50 2.59 0.49
N LEU A 116 -8.20 1.51 0.84
CA LEU A 116 -9.37 1.56 1.70
C LEU A 116 -8.96 1.12 3.10
N SER A 117 -9.12 1.97 4.10
CA SER A 117 -8.70 1.71 5.48
C SER A 117 -9.61 2.35 6.51
N PRO A 118 -9.76 1.72 7.69
CA PRO A 118 -9.22 0.42 8.09
C PRO A 118 -10.07 -0.76 7.64
N ILE A 119 -9.46 -1.83 7.13
CA ILE A 119 -10.18 -3.07 6.79
C ILE A 119 -10.51 -3.90 8.02
N PHE A 120 -9.54 -4.03 8.94
CA PHE A 120 -9.69 -4.63 10.27
C PHE A 120 -9.26 -3.65 11.35
N PRO A 121 -9.61 -3.92 12.62
CA PRO A 121 -9.04 -3.17 13.73
C PRO A 121 -7.52 -3.13 13.66
N SER A 122 -6.94 -1.96 13.97
CA SER A 122 -5.51 -1.73 13.82
C SER A 122 -4.68 -2.61 14.76
N ILE A 123 -3.59 -3.16 14.24
CA ILE A 123 -2.55 -3.84 15.04
C ILE A 123 -1.70 -2.79 15.77
N SER A 124 -1.43 -1.66 15.12
CA SER A 124 -0.47 -0.64 15.58
C SER A 124 -1.08 0.47 16.43
N LYS A 125 -2.37 0.76 16.26
CA LYS A 125 -3.07 1.84 16.97
C LYS A 125 -4.26 1.26 17.73
N LYS A 126 -4.16 1.19 19.05
CA LYS A 126 -5.28 0.77 19.90
C LYS A 126 -6.53 1.59 19.56
N GLU A 127 -7.71 0.94 19.48
CA GLU A 127 -9.01 1.52 19.16
C GLU A 127 -9.23 1.96 17.69
N TYR A 128 -8.19 2.14 16.86
CA TYR A 128 -8.38 2.53 15.47
C TYR A 128 -8.96 1.36 14.66
N GLY A 129 -10.08 1.60 13.99
CA GLY A 129 -10.78 0.58 13.20
C GLY A 129 -11.74 -0.31 13.98
N ARG A 130 -11.86 -0.13 15.31
CA ARG A 130 -12.73 -0.97 16.15
C ARG A 130 -14.21 -0.87 15.76
N TYR A 131 -14.66 0.33 15.38
CA TYR A 131 -16.07 0.62 15.06
C TYR A 131 -16.32 0.94 13.58
N ASN A 132 -15.28 1.15 12.79
CA ASN A 132 -15.40 1.59 11.40
C ASN A 132 -14.59 0.71 10.42
N ALA A 133 -14.36 -0.56 10.74
CA ALA A 133 -13.72 -1.51 9.86
C ALA A 133 -14.57 -1.73 8.60
N GLN A 134 -13.91 -1.72 7.42
CA GLN A 134 -14.56 -1.66 6.11
C GLN A 134 -14.69 -3.03 5.41
N LEU A 135 -14.28 -4.13 6.03
CA LEU A 135 -14.32 -5.45 5.38
C LEU A 135 -15.72 -5.76 4.81
N ASN A 136 -16.75 -5.62 5.63
CA ASN A 136 -18.14 -5.91 5.26
C ASN A 136 -18.72 -4.93 4.23
N GLN A 137 -18.00 -3.84 3.90
CA GLN A 137 -18.42 -2.87 2.91
C GLN A 137 -17.80 -3.14 1.53
N LEU A 138 -16.78 -4.00 1.44
CA LEU A 138 -16.13 -4.34 0.18
C LEU A 138 -17.09 -4.84 -0.91
N PRO A 139 -18.11 -5.68 -0.61
CA PRO A 139 -19.10 -6.11 -1.61
C PRO A 139 -19.93 -4.97 -2.21
N ASN A 140 -19.98 -3.80 -1.57
CA ASN A 140 -20.67 -2.60 -2.09
C ASN A 140 -19.80 -1.80 -3.09
N ARG A 141 -18.65 -2.31 -3.49
CA ARG A 141 -17.80 -1.71 -4.52
C ARG A 141 -18.51 -1.71 -5.87
N VAL A 142 -18.54 -0.55 -6.52
CA VAL A 142 -19.05 -0.36 -7.89
C VAL A 142 -18.03 0.28 -8.82
N ASN A 143 -16.92 0.82 -8.27
CA ASN A 143 -15.82 1.35 -9.06
C ASN A 143 -14.76 0.26 -9.30
N PHE A 144 -14.65 -0.20 -10.54
CA PHE A 144 -13.67 -1.20 -10.97
C PHE A 144 -12.55 -0.60 -11.84
N THR A 145 -12.59 0.70 -12.10
CA THR A 145 -11.54 1.41 -12.85
C THR A 145 -10.32 1.64 -11.95
N VAL A 146 -10.54 2.00 -10.68
CA VAL A 146 -9.51 2.18 -9.68
C VAL A 146 -9.30 0.87 -8.91
N ARG A 147 -8.05 0.42 -8.77
CA ARG A 147 -7.76 -0.79 -7.96
C ARG A 147 -7.97 -0.50 -6.48
N LEU A 148 -8.70 -1.37 -5.80
CA LEU A 148 -8.93 -1.29 -4.38
C LEU A 148 -7.87 -2.09 -3.62
N ILE A 149 -7.06 -1.41 -2.82
CA ILE A 149 -6.04 -2.04 -1.97
C ILE A 149 -6.50 -1.97 -0.52
N ALA A 150 -6.71 -3.11 0.06
CA ALA A 150 -7.12 -3.25 1.45
C ALA A 150 -5.95 -2.91 2.40
N LEU A 151 -6.15 -1.98 3.35
CA LEU A 151 -5.14 -1.59 4.33
C LEU A 151 -5.74 -1.56 5.74
N GLY A 152 -4.95 -1.95 6.73
CA GLY A 152 -5.29 -1.89 8.16
C GLY A 152 -5.63 -3.24 8.77
N GLY A 153 -4.89 -3.63 9.81
CA GLY A 153 -5.07 -4.86 10.57
C GLY A 153 -4.79 -6.16 9.82
N ILE A 154 -4.22 -6.09 8.61
CA ILE A 154 -3.95 -7.25 7.76
C ILE A 154 -2.67 -7.95 8.21
N ASN A 155 -2.74 -9.28 8.30
CA ASN A 155 -1.62 -10.18 8.64
C ASN A 155 -1.81 -11.54 7.97
N GLN A 156 -0.89 -12.47 8.20
CA GLN A 156 -0.95 -13.81 7.62
C GLN A 156 -2.25 -14.60 7.92
N ALA A 157 -2.96 -14.32 9.02
CA ALA A 157 -4.17 -15.07 9.37
C ALA A 157 -5.39 -14.63 8.55
N ASN A 158 -5.46 -13.35 8.15
CA ASN A 158 -6.64 -12.75 7.53
C ASN A 158 -6.42 -12.18 6.13
N CYS A 159 -5.21 -12.28 5.54
CA CYS A 159 -4.84 -11.62 4.28
C CYS A 159 -5.67 -12.03 3.06
N LEU A 160 -6.34 -13.18 3.09
CA LEU A 160 -7.21 -13.64 1.99
C LEU A 160 -8.61 -13.01 2.03
N LEU A 161 -9.13 -12.70 3.22
CA LEU A 161 -10.50 -12.23 3.37
C LEU A 161 -10.81 -10.98 2.52
N PRO A 162 -9.98 -9.92 2.51
CA PRO A 162 -10.26 -8.76 1.66
C PRO A 162 -10.33 -9.08 0.17
N LEU A 163 -9.50 -10.02 -0.31
CA LEU A 163 -9.50 -10.43 -1.72
C LEU A 163 -10.76 -11.21 -2.07
N GLN A 164 -11.25 -12.08 -1.17
CA GLN A 164 -12.50 -12.82 -1.32
C GLN A 164 -13.70 -11.89 -1.37
N GLU A 165 -13.63 -10.76 -0.65
CA GLU A 165 -14.67 -9.73 -0.61
C GLU A 165 -14.52 -8.65 -1.72
N GLY A 166 -13.57 -8.81 -2.66
CA GLY A 166 -13.48 -7.97 -3.86
C GLY A 166 -12.37 -6.91 -3.87
N ALA A 167 -11.39 -6.98 -2.97
CA ALA A 167 -10.19 -6.15 -3.06
C ALA A 167 -9.23 -6.72 -4.14
N ASP A 168 -8.49 -5.84 -4.84
CA ASP A 168 -7.51 -6.22 -5.86
C ASP A 168 -6.12 -6.51 -5.27
N GLY A 169 -5.91 -6.13 -4.01
CA GLY A 169 -4.65 -6.34 -3.33
C GLY A 169 -4.73 -5.99 -1.85
N ILE A 170 -3.64 -6.23 -1.16
CA ILE A 170 -3.48 -5.91 0.26
C ILE A 170 -2.26 -5.04 0.51
N ALA A 171 -2.32 -4.26 1.58
CA ALA A 171 -1.18 -3.47 2.05
C ALA A 171 -0.82 -3.85 3.50
N LEU A 172 0.45 -4.10 3.73
CA LEU A 172 1.00 -4.52 5.00
C LEU A 172 1.77 -3.36 5.66
N TYR A 173 1.51 -3.15 6.95
CA TYR A 173 2.21 -2.18 7.78
C TYR A 173 2.55 -2.76 9.16
N GLY A 174 1.62 -2.79 10.09
CA GLY A 174 1.85 -3.29 11.46
C GLY A 174 2.31 -4.74 11.49
N ALA A 175 1.79 -5.58 10.61
CA ALA A 175 2.18 -6.96 10.46
C ALA A 175 3.64 -7.17 10.01
N LEU A 176 4.26 -6.16 9.39
CA LEU A 176 5.69 -6.18 9.06
C LEU A 176 6.51 -5.62 10.21
N TRP A 177 6.24 -4.40 10.63
CA TRP A 177 7.16 -3.63 11.46
C TRP A 177 6.98 -3.82 12.96
N GLN A 178 5.88 -4.44 13.39
CA GLN A 178 5.60 -4.81 14.79
C GLN A 178 5.70 -6.32 15.04
N HIS A 179 6.12 -7.07 14.03
CA HIS A 179 6.35 -8.51 14.12
C HIS A 179 7.85 -8.78 14.31
N PRO A 180 8.24 -9.77 15.12
CA PRO A 180 9.65 -10.13 15.32
C PRO A 180 10.35 -10.53 14.01
N ASP A 181 9.61 -11.12 13.09
CA ASP A 181 10.10 -11.51 11.76
C ASP A 181 9.18 -10.94 10.65
N PRO A 182 9.48 -9.73 10.14
CA PRO A 182 8.70 -9.10 9.08
C PRO A 182 8.72 -9.90 7.77
N ILE A 183 9.85 -10.54 7.46
CA ILE A 183 10.04 -11.27 6.21
C ILE A 183 9.19 -12.52 6.18
N GLN A 184 9.18 -13.30 7.28
CA GLN A 184 8.37 -14.49 7.37
C GLN A 184 6.88 -14.19 7.25
N ASN A 185 6.41 -13.09 7.84
CA ASN A 185 5.01 -12.68 7.72
C ASN A 185 4.64 -12.28 6.28
N PHE A 186 5.52 -11.56 5.59
CA PHE A 186 5.36 -11.25 4.17
C PHE A 186 5.28 -12.52 3.31
N ILE A 187 6.23 -13.44 3.47
CA ILE A 187 6.27 -14.70 2.72
C ILE A 187 5.00 -15.53 2.96
N ALA A 188 4.54 -15.60 4.21
CA ALA A 188 3.30 -16.33 4.55
C ALA A 188 2.07 -15.72 3.85
N CYS A 189 1.95 -14.38 3.80
CA CYS A 189 0.90 -13.72 3.02
C CYS A 189 1.04 -14.03 1.53
N GLN A 190 2.24 -13.89 0.97
CA GLN A 190 2.51 -14.11 -0.45
C GLN A 190 2.13 -15.54 -0.88
N GLN A 191 2.53 -16.54 -0.12
CA GLN A 191 2.22 -17.95 -0.40
C GLN A 191 0.70 -18.22 -0.38
N LYS A 192 -0.03 -17.62 0.57
CA LYS A 192 -1.48 -17.74 0.65
C LYS A 192 -2.16 -17.11 -0.56
N LEU A 193 -1.76 -15.91 -0.94
CA LEU A 193 -2.30 -15.23 -2.11
C LEU A 193 -2.05 -16.03 -3.39
N TRP A 194 -0.85 -16.56 -3.55
CA TRP A 194 -0.47 -17.33 -4.73
C TRP A 194 -1.25 -18.65 -4.84
N LYS A 195 -1.41 -19.38 -3.73
CA LYS A 195 -2.23 -20.60 -3.68
C LYS A 195 -3.69 -20.32 -4.04
N ASN A 196 -4.26 -19.27 -3.47
CA ASN A 196 -5.64 -18.89 -3.75
C ASN A 196 -5.85 -18.55 -5.23
N PHE A 197 -4.93 -17.80 -5.84
CA PHE A 197 -4.98 -17.45 -7.26
C PHE A 197 -4.96 -18.69 -8.16
N ASN A 198 -4.09 -19.66 -7.90
CA ASN A 198 -3.97 -20.88 -8.69
C ASN A 198 -5.17 -21.83 -8.53
N THR A 199 -5.85 -21.83 -7.40
CA THR A 199 -7.06 -22.62 -7.18
C THR A 199 -8.21 -22.05 -8.01
N TYR A 200 -8.41 -20.74 -8.03
CA TYR A 200 -9.47 -20.08 -8.81
C TYR A 200 -9.36 -20.30 -10.33
N HIS A 201 -8.15 -20.49 -10.86
CA HIS A 201 -7.93 -20.75 -12.29
C HIS A 201 -8.09 -22.23 -12.67
N LYS A 202 -7.97 -23.16 -11.72
CA LYS A 202 -8.19 -24.60 -11.99
C LYS A 202 -9.65 -24.98 -12.05
N ASP A 203 -10.52 -24.28 -11.33
CA ASP A 203 -11.96 -24.57 -11.27
C ASP A 203 -12.75 -23.96 -12.45
N LYS A 204 -12.07 -23.27 -13.38
CA LYS A 204 -12.68 -22.64 -14.58
C LYS A 204 -12.31 -23.35 -15.90
N HIS A 205 -11.64 -24.49 -15.82
CA HIS A 205 -11.34 -25.39 -16.95
C HIS A 205 -11.90 -26.80 -16.68
#